data_0f00442055dd43003ef56de745d59dd7
#
_entry.id   0f00442055dd43003ef56de745d59dd7
#
_cell.length_a   1.000
_cell.length_b   1.000
_cell.length_c   1.000
_cell.angle_alpha   90.00
_cell.angle_beta   90.00
_cell.angle_gamma   90.00
#
_symmetry.space_group_name_H-M   'P 1'
#
loop_
_entity.id
_entity.type
_entity.pdbx_description
1 polymer ?
#
loop_
_entity_poly.entity_id
_entity_poly.type
_entity_poly.pdbx_seq_one_letter_code
_entity_poly.pdbx_strand_id
1 'polypeptide(L)'
;LGQREEPRRAQPRDGELGEAVERAQDGDEAAFAVAYRIVQPGLLGYLRGLVGDDAEDVASDAWLEIARDLGRFKGDGAGFRGWTATIARHRALDHLRRRRVRPRSSALEQDVLDLPGPHNTHDQALEAMSTEQALRLVGGLPQDQAEAVLLRVVVGLDGPAAARVLGKRPGAVRTAAYRGLKRLATRLGAEGVTDEAPRTLGESK
;
A
#
# COMPACT_ATOMS: atom_id res chain seq x y z
N LEU A 1 8.99 32.78 11.25
CA LEU A 1 7.63 32.25 11.12
C LEU A 1 7.71 30.74 11.34
N GLY A 2 7.36 30.34 12.61
CA GLY A 2 7.40 28.96 13.03
C GLY A 2 6.40 28.12 12.24
N GLN A 3 6.89 27.10 11.59
CA GLN A 3 6.05 26.01 11.06
C GLN A 3 5.45 25.31 12.27
N ARG A 4 4.13 25.41 12.45
CA ARG A 4 3.41 24.57 13.40
C ARG A 4 3.54 23.15 12.86
N GLU A 5 4.32 22.29 13.54
CA GLU A 5 4.27 20.86 13.34
C GLU A 5 2.85 20.41 13.64
N GLU A 6 2.13 19.96 12.59
CA GLU A 6 0.87 19.26 12.80
C GLU A 6 1.17 18.02 13.67
N PRO A 7 0.43 17.79 14.77
CA PRO A 7 0.65 16.64 15.61
C PRO A 7 0.53 15.36 14.76
N ARG A 8 1.54 14.49 14.87
CA ARG A 8 1.52 13.17 14.26
C ARG A 8 0.20 12.49 14.62
N ARG A 9 -0.63 12.16 13.64
CA ARG A 9 -1.75 11.26 13.86
C ARG A 9 -1.16 9.88 14.14
N ALA A 10 -1.03 9.52 15.41
CA ALA A 10 -0.66 8.19 15.83
C ALA A 10 -1.70 7.20 15.31
N GLN A 11 -1.25 6.14 14.67
CA GLN A 11 -2.13 5.03 14.33
C GLN A 11 -2.50 4.27 15.62
N PRO A 12 -3.71 3.67 15.70
CA PRO A 12 -4.17 3.02 16.94
C PRO A 12 -3.23 1.95 17.51
N ARG A 13 -2.29 1.43 16.72
CA ARG A 13 -1.36 0.35 17.11
C ARG A 13 0.11 0.79 17.09
N ASP A 14 0.42 2.07 17.03
CA ASP A 14 1.82 2.51 16.98
C ASP A 14 2.58 2.26 18.29
N GLY A 15 1.91 2.32 19.44
CA GLY A 15 2.50 1.95 20.72
C GLY A 15 2.84 0.47 20.79
N GLU A 16 1.88 -0.41 20.49
CA GLU A 16 2.06 -1.86 20.41
C GLU A 16 3.17 -2.24 19.42
N LEU A 17 3.22 -1.55 18.27
CA LEU A 17 4.25 -1.77 17.27
C LEU A 17 5.64 -1.38 17.78
N GLY A 18 5.77 -0.25 18.48
CA GLY A 18 7.04 0.18 19.07
C GLY A 18 7.58 -0.84 20.06
N GLU A 19 6.75 -1.27 21.03
CA GLU A 19 7.11 -2.30 22.01
C GLU A 19 7.49 -3.63 21.34
N ALA A 20 6.75 -4.04 20.32
CA ALA A 20 7.06 -5.26 19.58
C ALA A 20 8.41 -5.16 18.84
N VAL A 21 8.73 -4.02 18.25
CA VAL A 21 10.01 -3.79 17.57
C VAL A 21 11.18 -3.81 18.54
N GLU A 22 11.08 -3.15 19.70
CA GLU A 22 12.12 -3.17 20.73
C GLU A 22 12.42 -4.59 21.19
N ARG A 23 11.40 -5.38 21.54
CA ARG A 23 11.58 -6.79 21.93
C ARG A 23 12.16 -7.66 20.81
N ALA A 24 11.72 -7.42 19.57
CA ALA A 24 12.25 -8.14 18.41
C ALA A 24 13.73 -7.84 18.16
N GLN A 25 14.20 -6.63 18.46
CA GLN A 25 15.62 -6.27 18.40
C GLN A 25 16.47 -7.03 19.43
N ASP A 26 15.87 -7.41 20.55
CA ASP A 26 16.47 -8.25 21.59
C ASP A 26 16.38 -9.76 21.30
N GLY A 27 15.86 -10.13 20.10
CA GLY A 27 15.78 -11.52 19.65
C GLY A 27 14.45 -12.23 19.94
N ASP A 28 13.41 -11.52 20.36
CA ASP A 28 12.08 -12.09 20.57
C ASP A 28 11.36 -12.32 19.23
N GLU A 29 11.36 -13.57 18.74
CA GLU A 29 10.71 -13.96 17.49
C GLU A 29 9.19 -13.74 17.52
N ALA A 30 8.55 -13.95 18.68
CA ALA A 30 7.11 -13.74 18.83
C ALA A 30 6.76 -12.24 18.70
N ALA A 31 7.59 -11.35 19.22
CA ALA A 31 7.46 -9.92 19.06
C ALA A 31 7.68 -9.49 17.60
N PHE A 32 8.64 -10.09 16.89
CA PHE A 32 8.80 -9.86 15.45
C PHE A 32 7.55 -10.25 14.67
N ALA A 33 6.94 -11.40 14.99
CA ALA A 33 5.69 -11.83 14.37
C ALA A 33 4.51 -10.86 14.68
N VAL A 34 4.50 -10.19 15.83
CA VAL A 34 3.54 -9.12 16.12
C VAL A 34 3.77 -7.92 15.22
N ALA A 35 5.02 -7.44 15.13
CA ALA A 35 5.38 -6.32 14.26
C ALA A 35 5.04 -6.60 12.79
N TYR A 36 5.32 -7.83 12.33
CA TYR A 36 4.94 -8.30 10.99
C TYR A 36 3.44 -8.20 10.76
N ARG A 37 2.61 -8.78 11.64
CA ARG A 37 1.15 -8.76 11.50
C ARG A 37 0.54 -7.35 11.49
N ILE A 38 1.16 -6.41 12.20
CA ILE A 38 0.69 -5.02 12.24
C ILE A 38 1.04 -4.28 10.95
N VAL A 39 2.21 -4.53 10.37
CA VAL A 39 2.74 -3.75 9.23
C VAL A 39 2.39 -4.38 7.88
N GLN A 40 2.39 -5.72 7.79
CA GLN A 40 2.24 -6.46 6.53
C GLN A 40 1.01 -6.07 5.70
N PRO A 41 -0.20 -5.90 6.27
CA PRO A 41 -1.37 -5.57 5.44
C PRO A 41 -1.21 -4.24 4.70
N GLY A 42 -0.73 -3.21 5.38
CA GLY A 42 -0.48 -1.90 4.76
C GLY A 42 0.67 -1.94 3.75
N LEU A 43 1.75 -2.67 4.07
CA LEU A 43 2.91 -2.82 3.19
C LEU A 43 2.56 -3.57 1.91
N LEU A 44 1.83 -4.68 2.03
CA LEU A 44 1.38 -5.47 0.88
C LEU A 44 0.40 -4.69 0.01
N GLY A 45 -0.56 -3.98 0.60
CA GLY A 45 -1.48 -3.10 -0.13
C GLY A 45 -0.74 -1.99 -0.90
N TYR A 46 0.29 -1.40 -0.29
CA TYR A 46 1.16 -0.43 -0.96
C TYR A 46 1.87 -1.05 -2.17
N LEU A 47 2.46 -2.24 -2.00
CA LEU A 47 3.16 -2.94 -3.07
C LEU A 47 2.22 -3.38 -4.19
N ARG A 48 1.02 -3.90 -3.87
CA ARG A 48 -0.01 -4.23 -4.88
C ARG A 48 -0.38 -3.03 -5.75
N GLY A 49 -0.46 -1.84 -5.16
CA GLY A 49 -0.70 -0.61 -5.91
C GLY A 49 0.47 -0.16 -6.79
N LEU A 50 1.70 -0.65 -6.57
CA LEU A 50 2.90 -0.28 -7.35
C LEU A 50 3.31 -1.32 -8.38
N VAL A 51 3.31 -2.60 -8.01
CA VAL A 51 3.88 -3.69 -8.82
C VAL A 51 2.83 -4.75 -9.22
N GLY A 52 1.58 -4.61 -8.75
CA GLY A 52 0.50 -5.53 -9.09
C GLY A 52 0.72 -6.92 -8.50
N ASP A 53 0.64 -7.95 -9.35
CA ASP A 53 0.70 -9.37 -8.96
C ASP A 53 2.04 -9.79 -8.36
N ASP A 54 3.13 -9.07 -8.66
CA ASP A 54 4.45 -9.34 -8.10
C ASP A 54 4.61 -8.82 -6.64
N ALA A 55 3.55 -8.31 -6.03
CA ALA A 55 3.61 -7.65 -4.72
C ALA A 55 4.06 -8.58 -3.58
N GLU A 56 3.68 -9.85 -3.60
CA GLU A 56 4.04 -10.81 -2.56
C GLU A 56 5.54 -11.18 -2.61
N ASP A 57 6.09 -11.35 -3.81
CA ASP A 57 7.51 -11.60 -4.00
C ASP A 57 8.35 -10.39 -3.54
N VAL A 58 7.92 -9.18 -3.93
CA VAL A 58 8.59 -7.94 -3.53
C VAL A 58 8.45 -7.70 -2.02
N ALA A 59 7.30 -8.05 -1.41
CA ALA A 59 7.11 -7.98 0.03
C ALA A 59 8.05 -8.94 0.77
N SER A 60 8.21 -10.17 0.27
CA SER A 60 9.11 -11.17 0.83
C SER A 60 10.56 -10.66 0.82
N ASP A 61 11.03 -10.11 -0.30
CA ASP A 61 12.34 -9.49 -0.41
C ASP A 61 12.52 -8.31 0.57
N ALA A 62 11.47 -7.49 0.72
CA ALA A 62 11.49 -6.37 1.66
C ALA A 62 11.59 -6.85 3.11
N TRP A 63 10.83 -7.89 3.49
CA TRP A 63 10.86 -8.44 4.84
C TRP A 63 12.19 -9.12 5.19
N LEU A 64 12.85 -9.77 4.24
CA LEU A 64 14.20 -10.29 4.44
C LEU A 64 15.20 -9.17 4.77
N GLU A 65 15.10 -8.02 4.08
CA GLU A 65 15.93 -6.86 4.38
C GLU A 65 15.57 -6.23 5.73
N ILE A 66 14.27 -6.08 6.03
CA ILE A 66 13.78 -5.56 7.31
C ILE A 66 14.32 -6.41 8.47
N ALA A 67 14.19 -7.75 8.38
CA ALA A 67 14.66 -8.66 9.42
C ALA A 67 16.19 -8.55 9.61
N ARG A 68 16.95 -8.53 8.53
CA ARG A 68 18.41 -8.39 8.57
C ARG A 68 18.86 -7.09 9.23
N ASP A 69 18.19 -5.99 8.93
CA ASP A 69 18.61 -4.65 9.35
C ASP A 69 17.83 -4.15 10.59
N LEU A 70 16.96 -5.00 11.18
CA LEU A 70 16.11 -4.65 12.31
C LEU A 70 16.91 -4.08 13.50
N GLY A 71 18.04 -4.70 13.85
CA GLY A 71 18.90 -4.26 14.95
C GLY A 71 19.52 -2.85 14.75
N ARG A 72 19.48 -2.31 13.53
CA ARG A 72 19.97 -0.96 13.21
C ARG A 72 18.86 0.09 13.27
N PHE A 73 17.61 -0.33 13.27
CA PHE A 73 16.48 0.60 13.34
C PHE A 73 16.48 1.36 14.67
N LYS A 74 16.21 2.67 14.62
CA LYS A 74 16.02 3.52 15.79
C LYS A 74 14.80 4.40 15.56
N GLY A 75 13.83 4.31 16.45
CA GLY A 75 12.60 5.09 16.36
C GLY A 75 11.42 4.40 17.05
N ASP A 76 10.29 5.04 16.98
CA ASP A 76 9.01 4.54 17.50
C ASP A 76 8.26 3.69 16.44
N GLY A 77 7.08 3.17 16.79
CA GLY A 77 6.26 2.37 15.89
C GLY A 77 5.85 3.12 14.61
N ALA A 78 5.53 4.42 14.71
CA ALA A 78 5.26 5.25 13.53
C ALA A 78 6.48 5.41 12.64
N GLY A 79 7.67 5.56 13.24
CA GLY A 79 8.95 5.57 12.55
C GLY A 79 9.23 4.25 11.84
N PHE A 80 8.91 3.12 12.49
CA PHE A 80 9.07 1.78 11.92
C PHE A 80 8.23 1.58 10.67
N ARG A 81 6.96 2.02 10.67
CA ARG A 81 6.11 2.00 9.44
C ARG A 81 6.76 2.77 8.29
N GLY A 82 7.31 3.95 8.56
CA GLY A 82 7.98 4.75 7.54
C GLY A 82 9.27 4.10 7.03
N TRP A 83 10.03 3.48 7.91
CA TRP A 83 11.25 2.77 7.57
C TRP A 83 10.98 1.52 6.72
N THR A 84 10.01 0.69 7.11
CA THR A 84 9.60 -0.49 6.31
C THR A 84 9.04 -0.10 4.95
N ALA A 85 8.24 0.97 4.88
CA ALA A 85 7.73 1.51 3.61
C ALA A 85 8.86 2.02 2.70
N THR A 86 9.94 2.58 3.26
CA THR A 86 11.13 2.98 2.49
C THR A 86 11.83 1.79 1.87
N ILE A 87 12.04 0.72 2.63
CA ILE A 87 12.64 -0.53 2.13
C ILE A 87 11.76 -1.13 1.03
N ALA A 88 10.47 -1.29 1.29
CA ALA A 88 9.53 -1.83 0.31
C ALA A 88 9.49 -1.02 -0.99
N ARG A 89 9.52 0.32 -0.89
CA ARG A 89 9.59 1.20 -2.06
C ARG A 89 10.85 0.96 -2.88
N HIS A 90 12.01 0.83 -2.24
CA HIS A 90 13.26 0.55 -2.94
C HIS A 90 13.19 -0.79 -3.68
N ARG A 91 12.69 -1.85 -3.02
CA ARG A 91 12.50 -3.16 -3.65
C ARG A 91 11.54 -3.11 -4.84
N ALA A 92 10.42 -2.40 -4.70
CA ALA A 92 9.46 -2.21 -5.78
C ALA A 92 10.08 -1.49 -7.00
N LEU A 93 10.81 -0.40 -6.77
CA LEU A 93 11.47 0.34 -7.84
C LEU A 93 12.55 -0.48 -8.54
N ASP A 94 13.34 -1.26 -7.79
CA ASP A 94 14.35 -2.14 -8.35
C ASP A 94 13.72 -3.30 -9.15
N HIS A 95 12.59 -3.84 -8.67
CA HIS A 95 11.81 -4.82 -9.39
C HIS A 95 11.29 -4.26 -10.73
N LEU A 96 10.68 -3.08 -10.73
CA LEU A 96 10.19 -2.40 -11.93
C LEU A 96 11.31 -2.09 -12.92
N ARG A 97 12.50 -1.69 -12.44
CA ARG A 97 13.68 -1.47 -13.31
C ARG A 97 14.11 -2.77 -13.97
N ARG A 98 14.21 -3.88 -13.22
CA ARG A 98 14.59 -5.20 -13.77
C ARG A 98 13.59 -5.67 -14.82
N ARG A 99 12.28 -5.50 -14.61
CA ARG A 99 11.24 -5.83 -15.60
C ARG A 99 11.36 -5.02 -16.88
N ARG A 100 11.73 -3.74 -16.80
CA ARG A 100 11.93 -2.90 -17.99
C ARG A 100 13.13 -3.30 -18.83
N VAL A 101 14.19 -3.85 -18.20
CA VAL A 101 15.44 -4.23 -18.86
C VAL A 101 15.37 -5.66 -19.45
N ARG A 102 14.50 -6.54 -18.93
CA ARG A 102 14.28 -7.87 -19.53
C ARG A 102 13.49 -7.71 -20.82
N PRO A 103 14.04 -8.19 -21.98
CA PRO A 103 13.24 -8.26 -23.20
C PRO A 103 11.99 -9.11 -22.92
N ARG A 104 10.83 -8.71 -23.44
CA ARG A 104 9.61 -9.53 -23.44
C ARG A 104 9.81 -10.76 -24.34
N SER A 105 10.58 -11.72 -23.90
CA SER A 105 10.60 -13.07 -24.49
C SER A 105 9.71 -13.95 -23.63
N SER A 106 8.63 -14.40 -24.26
CA SER A 106 7.58 -15.30 -23.78
C SER A 106 6.35 -14.65 -23.13
N ALA A 107 5.45 -14.24 -24.03
CA ALA A 107 4.01 -14.20 -23.74
C ALA A 107 3.44 -15.63 -23.76
N LEU A 108 3.92 -16.53 -22.92
CA LEU A 108 3.42 -17.89 -22.79
C LEU A 108 3.76 -18.42 -21.40
N GLU A 109 3.11 -17.89 -20.39
CA GLU A 109 2.99 -18.50 -19.07
C GLU A 109 2.25 -17.54 -18.14
N GLN A 110 0.93 -17.52 -18.26
CA GLN A 110 0.05 -17.06 -17.17
C GLN A 110 -1.38 -17.52 -17.41
N ASP A 111 -1.54 -18.86 -17.51
CA ASP A 111 -2.74 -19.53 -17.04
C ASP A 111 -2.31 -20.41 -15.85
N VAL A 112 -1.91 -19.78 -14.76
CA VAL A 112 -1.89 -20.43 -13.47
C VAL A 112 -3.18 -20.06 -12.79
N LEU A 113 -4.10 -21.03 -12.77
CA LEU A 113 -5.33 -21.09 -12.05
C LEU A 113 -5.18 -20.38 -10.69
N ASP A 114 -5.91 -19.28 -10.54
CA ASP A 114 -6.19 -18.62 -9.28
C ASP A 114 -7.01 -19.62 -8.41
N LEU A 115 -6.32 -20.49 -7.69
CA LEU A 115 -6.94 -21.33 -6.68
C LEU A 115 -7.15 -20.45 -5.44
N PRO A 116 -8.42 -20.16 -5.06
CA PRO A 116 -8.69 -19.42 -3.85
C PRO A 116 -8.12 -20.20 -2.66
N GLY A 117 -7.29 -19.53 -1.85
CA GLY A 117 -6.78 -20.09 -0.61
C GLY A 117 -7.94 -20.49 0.31
N PRO A 118 -7.81 -21.58 1.10
CA PRO A 118 -8.87 -22.06 1.97
C PRO A 118 -9.13 -21.06 3.08
N HIS A 119 -10.38 -20.68 3.27
CA HIS A 119 -10.99 -19.83 4.31
C HIS A 119 -11.23 -18.36 3.98
N ASN A 120 -11.92 -18.08 2.90
CA ASN A 120 -12.64 -16.82 2.79
C ASN A 120 -14.14 -17.08 2.91
N THR A 121 -14.78 -16.55 3.96
CA THR A 121 -16.24 -16.39 3.97
C THR A 121 -16.64 -15.49 2.82
N HIS A 122 -17.87 -15.65 2.31
CA HIS A 122 -18.39 -14.87 1.16
C HIS A 122 -18.19 -13.35 1.33
N ASP A 123 -18.37 -12.85 2.55
CA ASP A 123 -18.18 -11.42 2.87
C ASP A 123 -16.69 -11.00 2.79
N GLN A 124 -15.76 -11.84 3.26
CA GLN A 124 -14.32 -11.57 3.14
C GLN A 124 -13.85 -11.61 1.68
N ALA A 125 -14.44 -12.47 0.85
CA ALA A 125 -14.13 -12.51 -0.58
C ALA A 125 -14.63 -11.25 -1.30
N LEU A 126 -15.81 -10.75 -0.97
CA LEU A 126 -16.36 -9.49 -1.50
C LEU A 126 -15.54 -8.27 -1.05
N GLU A 127 -15.11 -8.23 0.22
CA GLU A 127 -14.23 -7.17 0.73
C GLU A 127 -12.84 -7.21 0.07
N ALA A 128 -12.28 -8.40 -0.15
CA ALA A 128 -11.00 -8.59 -0.83
C ALA A 128 -11.08 -8.12 -2.30
N MET A 129 -12.14 -8.48 -3.02
CA MET A 129 -12.37 -8.02 -4.39
C MET A 129 -12.52 -6.50 -4.46
N SER A 130 -13.26 -5.88 -3.53
CA SER A 130 -13.41 -4.42 -3.44
C SER A 130 -12.07 -3.73 -3.18
N THR A 131 -11.25 -4.29 -2.29
CA THR A 131 -9.92 -3.76 -1.95
C THR A 131 -8.97 -3.84 -3.15
N GLU A 132 -8.94 -4.96 -3.84
CA GLU A 132 -8.11 -5.15 -5.04
C GLU A 132 -8.52 -4.20 -6.17
N GLN A 133 -9.82 -4.04 -6.39
CA GLN A 133 -10.35 -3.09 -7.36
C GLN A 133 -9.96 -1.65 -7.01
N ALA A 134 -10.05 -1.26 -5.74
CA ALA A 134 -9.62 0.04 -5.26
C ALA A 134 -8.11 0.26 -5.49
N LEU A 135 -7.27 -0.74 -5.20
CA LEU A 135 -5.83 -0.66 -5.44
C LEU A 135 -5.49 -0.56 -6.93
N ARG A 136 -6.21 -1.27 -7.80
CA ARG A 136 -6.08 -1.12 -9.27
C ARG A 136 -6.42 0.28 -9.75
N LEU A 137 -7.48 0.89 -9.22
CA LEU A 137 -7.85 2.28 -9.52
C LEU A 137 -6.75 3.26 -9.09
N VAL A 138 -6.15 3.05 -7.92
CA VAL A 138 -5.02 3.86 -7.46
C VAL A 138 -3.81 3.66 -8.34
N GLY A 139 -3.49 2.43 -8.73
CA GLY A 139 -2.38 2.11 -9.66
C GLY A 139 -2.52 2.79 -11.04
N GLY A 140 -3.74 3.11 -11.47
CA GLY A 140 -4.02 3.88 -12.69
C GLY A 140 -3.84 5.40 -12.56
N LEU A 141 -3.42 5.92 -11.41
CA LEU A 141 -3.06 7.32 -11.23
C LEU A 141 -1.62 7.60 -11.75
N PRO A 142 -1.27 8.87 -12.03
CA PRO A 142 0.14 9.25 -12.17
C PRO A 142 0.95 8.78 -10.94
N GLN A 143 2.15 8.26 -11.17
CA GLN A 143 2.96 7.59 -10.16
C GLN A 143 3.12 8.39 -8.86
N ASP A 144 3.38 9.68 -8.94
CA ASP A 144 3.55 10.56 -7.78
C ASP A 144 2.27 10.69 -6.93
N GLN A 145 1.10 10.63 -7.59
CA GLN A 145 -0.20 10.67 -6.93
C GLN A 145 -0.57 9.31 -6.33
N ALA A 146 -0.32 8.23 -7.07
CA ALA A 146 -0.52 6.87 -6.58
C ALA A 146 0.31 6.61 -5.30
N GLU A 147 1.62 6.86 -5.36
CA GLU A 147 2.51 6.67 -4.21
C GLU A 147 2.08 7.53 -3.01
N ALA A 148 1.70 8.80 -3.23
CA ALA A 148 1.26 9.68 -2.16
C ALA A 148 -0.06 9.19 -1.52
N VAL A 149 -1.03 8.73 -2.31
CA VAL A 149 -2.29 8.17 -1.81
C VAL A 149 -2.02 6.88 -1.04
N LEU A 150 -1.27 5.94 -1.60
CA LEU A 150 -0.98 4.65 -0.98
C LEU A 150 -0.27 4.81 0.38
N LEU A 151 0.76 5.67 0.45
CA LEU A 151 1.48 5.90 1.70
C LEU A 151 0.61 6.57 2.76
N ARG A 152 -0.27 7.49 2.36
CA ARG A 152 -1.13 8.24 3.28
C ARG A 152 -2.34 7.45 3.75
N VAL A 153 -2.95 6.66 2.86
CA VAL A 153 -4.23 5.99 3.12
C VAL A 153 -4.04 4.53 3.48
N VAL A 154 -3.21 3.79 2.74
CA VAL A 154 -3.04 2.34 2.91
C VAL A 154 -1.99 2.02 3.99
N VAL A 155 -0.81 2.64 3.91
CA VAL A 155 0.23 2.47 4.97
C VAL A 155 -0.10 3.29 6.22
N GLY A 156 -0.86 4.39 6.07
CA GLY A 156 -1.27 5.24 7.18
C GLY A 156 -0.19 6.20 7.66
N LEU A 157 0.79 6.57 6.82
CA LEU A 157 1.83 7.53 7.19
C LEU A 157 1.26 8.95 7.27
N ASP A 158 1.77 9.75 8.18
CA ASP A 158 1.54 11.21 8.17
C ASP A 158 2.25 11.89 6.99
N GLY A 159 1.94 13.17 6.73
CA GLY A 159 2.52 13.92 5.62
C GLY A 159 4.04 13.99 5.64
N PRO A 160 4.67 14.35 6.78
CA PRO A 160 6.11 14.34 6.94
C PRO A 160 6.77 12.98 6.74
N ALA A 161 6.19 11.88 7.27
CA ALA A 161 6.71 10.53 7.09
C ALA A 161 6.64 10.07 5.62
N ALA A 162 5.48 10.26 4.98
CA ALA A 162 5.33 9.97 3.55
C ALA A 162 6.30 10.79 2.67
N ALA A 163 6.56 12.05 3.06
CA ALA A 163 7.51 12.90 2.37
C ALA A 163 8.95 12.38 2.48
N ARG A 164 9.35 11.87 3.65
CA ARG A 164 10.65 11.21 3.83
C ARG A 164 10.79 9.98 2.95
N VAL A 165 9.77 9.10 2.92
CA VAL A 165 9.76 7.90 2.06
C VAL A 165 9.90 8.26 0.59
N LEU A 166 9.22 9.31 0.14
CA LEU A 166 9.24 9.74 -1.27
C LEU A 166 10.44 10.63 -1.64
N GLY A 167 11.23 11.09 -0.67
CA GLY A 167 12.28 12.10 -0.90
C GLY A 167 11.73 13.43 -1.40
N LYS A 168 10.51 13.82 -0.97
CA LYS A 168 9.80 15.02 -1.41
C LYS A 168 9.50 15.95 -0.23
N ARG A 169 9.10 17.20 -0.54
CA ARG A 169 8.62 18.13 0.50
C ARG A 169 7.21 17.75 0.96
N PRO A 170 6.84 17.90 2.26
CA PRO A 170 5.52 17.56 2.78
C PRO A 170 4.36 18.20 2.02
N GLY A 171 4.50 19.47 1.62
CA GLY A 171 3.51 20.18 0.82
C GLY A 171 3.28 19.55 -0.57
N ALA A 172 4.34 19.04 -1.21
CA ALA A 172 4.22 18.36 -2.50
C ALA A 172 3.45 17.04 -2.36
N VAL A 173 3.73 16.27 -1.30
CA VAL A 173 3.02 15.00 -1.01
C VAL A 173 1.55 15.25 -0.70
N ARG A 174 1.23 16.29 0.10
CA ARG A 174 -0.15 16.68 0.37
C ARG A 174 -0.91 17.03 -0.91
N THR A 175 -0.30 17.82 -1.78
CA THR A 175 -0.90 18.20 -3.07
C THR A 175 -1.08 16.99 -4.00
N ALA A 176 -0.10 16.10 -4.07
CA ALA A 176 -0.18 14.89 -4.88
C ALA A 176 -1.29 13.95 -4.38
N ALA A 177 -1.38 13.69 -3.07
CA ALA A 177 -2.43 12.90 -2.47
C ALA A 177 -3.83 13.51 -2.72
N TYR A 178 -3.99 14.82 -2.51
CA TYR A 178 -5.25 15.50 -2.79
C TYR A 178 -5.69 15.37 -4.26
N ARG A 179 -4.77 15.60 -5.21
CA ARG A 179 -5.06 15.45 -6.64
C ARG A 179 -5.41 14.00 -7.01
N GLY A 180 -4.69 13.04 -6.43
CA GLY A 180 -4.98 11.62 -6.61
C GLY A 180 -6.38 11.25 -6.13
N LEU A 181 -6.73 11.61 -4.89
CA LEU A 181 -8.06 11.35 -4.33
C LEU A 181 -9.18 12.04 -5.12
N LYS A 182 -8.96 13.28 -5.57
CA LYS A 182 -9.93 13.98 -6.42
C LYS A 182 -10.17 13.26 -7.74
N ARG A 183 -9.11 12.74 -8.39
CA ARG A 183 -9.25 11.94 -9.62
C ARG A 183 -9.98 10.64 -9.40
N LEU A 184 -9.71 9.95 -8.29
CA LEU A 184 -10.43 8.72 -7.93
C LEU A 184 -11.92 9.01 -7.71
N ALA A 185 -12.24 10.05 -6.96
CA ALA A 185 -13.64 10.44 -6.74
C ALA A 185 -14.37 10.76 -8.06
N THR A 186 -13.72 11.43 -9.00
CA THR A 186 -14.30 11.70 -10.34
C THR A 186 -14.52 10.41 -11.13
N ARG A 187 -13.59 9.45 -11.09
CA ARG A 187 -13.74 8.16 -11.80
C ARG A 187 -14.88 7.33 -11.20
N LEU A 188 -14.93 7.20 -9.88
CA LEU A 188 -15.99 6.46 -9.18
C LEU A 188 -17.38 7.09 -9.38
N GLY A 189 -17.46 8.43 -9.40
CA GLY A 189 -18.70 9.14 -9.70
C GLY A 189 -19.16 8.96 -11.17
N ALA A 190 -18.22 8.83 -12.12
CA ALA A 190 -18.53 8.55 -13.51
C ALA A 190 -18.98 7.08 -13.73
N GLU A 191 -18.40 6.13 -13.01
CA GLU A 191 -18.79 4.72 -13.05
C GLU A 191 -20.17 4.48 -12.38
N GLY A 192 -20.49 5.20 -11.30
CA GLY A 192 -21.77 5.10 -10.60
C GLY A 192 -22.96 5.68 -11.40
N VAL A 193 -22.72 6.56 -12.37
CA VAL A 193 -23.78 7.12 -13.22
C VAL A 193 -24.15 6.19 -14.40
N THR A 194 -23.29 5.23 -14.75
CA THR A 194 -23.54 4.32 -15.88
C THR A 194 -24.36 3.08 -15.51
N ASP A 195 -24.57 2.78 -14.23
CA ASP A 195 -25.32 1.57 -13.81
C ASP A 195 -26.80 1.85 -13.52
N GLU A 196 -27.28 3.09 -13.65
CA GLU A 196 -28.68 3.48 -13.46
C GLU A 196 -29.28 4.10 -14.73
N ALA A 197 -29.28 3.32 -15.83
CA ALA A 197 -30.20 3.61 -16.95
C ALA A 197 -31.59 3.14 -16.58
N PRO A 198 -32.63 4.01 -16.54
CA PRO A 198 -33.98 3.60 -16.24
C PRO A 198 -34.48 2.64 -17.33
N ARG A 199 -34.84 1.42 -16.92
CA ARG A 199 -35.60 0.52 -17.78
C ARG A 199 -36.94 1.19 -18.03
N THR A 200 -37.11 1.78 -19.19
CA THR A 200 -38.41 2.21 -19.68
C THR A 200 -39.29 0.97 -19.81
N LEU A 201 -40.28 0.88 -18.93
CA LEU A 201 -41.40 -0.04 -19.10
C LEU A 201 -42.13 0.32 -20.38
N GLY A 202 -41.97 -0.52 -21.39
CA GLY A 202 -42.71 -0.43 -22.63
C GLY A 202 -44.21 -0.62 -22.34
N GLU A 203 -44.97 0.36 -22.72
CA GLU A 203 -46.43 0.28 -22.77
C GLU A 203 -46.86 -0.85 -23.70
N SER A 204 -47.64 -1.80 -23.14
CA SER A 204 -48.42 -2.75 -23.91
C SER A 204 -49.73 -2.07 -24.34
N LYS A 205 -49.94 -2.10 -25.62
CA LYS A 205 -51.25 -1.83 -26.21
C LYS A 205 -51.79 -3.09 -26.83
#